data_3df554d31d1e19b8f3053fa4fb84ceb4
#
_entry.id   3df554d31d1e19b8f3053fa4fb84ceb4
#
_cell.length_a   1.000
_cell.length_b   1.000
_cell.length_c   1.000
_cell.angle_alpha   90.00
_cell.angle_beta   90.00
_cell.angle_gamma   90.00
#
_symmetry.space_group_name_H-M   'P 1'
#
loop_
_entity.id
_entity.type
_entity.pdbx_description
1 polymer ?
#
loop_
_entity_poly.entity_id
_entity_poly.type
_entity_poly.pdbx_seq_one_letter_code
_entity_poly.pdbx_strand_id
1 'polypeptide(L)'
;MNPSANVRSSDSDIPTDPAVREALAWTQSARFFTTASLLSQLPASDLPEVAFVGRSNAGKSTAINTLAQHRRLAFASKTPGRTQHINLFDLGPADAPDGRWADLPGYGYAAVARGAKLRWQQVMADYLAMRHVLAGIVMMVDCRHGFTPLDQQLLDFVSERVGRGEVKLLVLLTKADKLNRNQQARALAQAQTALAEMATDASDISVSLFSALSRQGLGDAALTLRQWQQSPGPAPEADSAST
;
A
#
# COMPACT_ATOMS: atom_id res chain seq x y z
N MET A 1 -54.47 -7.63 9.41
CA MET A 1 -53.61 -6.79 10.24
C MET A 1 -52.32 -7.57 10.52
N ASN A 2 -51.27 -7.21 9.84
CA ASN A 2 -49.97 -7.89 9.97
C ASN A 2 -48.98 -6.83 10.41
N PRO A 3 -48.33 -6.92 11.58
CA PRO A 3 -47.32 -5.95 11.97
C PRO A 3 -45.97 -6.38 11.36
N SER A 4 -45.52 -5.56 10.44
CA SER A 4 -44.20 -5.63 9.85
C SER A 4 -43.14 -5.47 10.95
N ALA A 5 -42.38 -6.52 11.26
CA ALA A 5 -41.22 -6.45 12.07
C ALA A 5 -40.10 -5.72 11.32
N ASN A 6 -39.82 -4.52 11.76
CA ASN A 6 -38.71 -3.69 11.31
C ASN A 6 -37.42 -4.21 11.96
N VAL A 7 -36.74 -5.13 11.29
CA VAL A 7 -35.41 -5.57 11.71
C VAL A 7 -34.40 -4.51 11.30
N ARG A 8 -34.08 -3.62 12.22
CA ARG A 8 -32.90 -2.76 12.14
C ARG A 8 -31.68 -3.63 12.40
N SER A 9 -31.00 -4.04 11.35
CA SER A 9 -29.63 -4.54 11.46
C SER A 9 -28.68 -3.38 11.70
N SER A 10 -28.50 -3.02 12.95
CA SER A 10 -27.44 -2.15 13.43
C SER A 10 -26.43 -3.00 14.19
N ASP A 11 -25.78 -3.93 13.49
CA ASP A 11 -24.49 -4.45 13.97
C ASP A 11 -23.41 -3.56 13.35
N SER A 12 -22.90 -2.66 14.18
CA SER A 12 -21.64 -1.99 13.95
C SER A 12 -20.57 -3.07 13.88
N ASP A 13 -20.00 -3.29 12.67
CA ASP A 13 -18.86 -4.19 12.42
C ASP A 13 -17.60 -3.65 13.15
N ILE A 14 -17.62 -3.69 14.50
CA ILE A 14 -16.42 -3.48 15.30
C ILE A 14 -15.69 -4.83 15.28
N PRO A 15 -14.48 -4.91 14.72
CA PRO A 15 -13.70 -6.15 14.74
C PRO A 15 -13.60 -6.69 16.16
N THR A 16 -13.91 -7.95 16.36
CA THR A 16 -13.84 -8.59 17.67
C THR A 16 -12.41 -8.79 18.14
N ASP A 17 -11.45 -8.88 17.23
CA ASP A 17 -10.03 -9.02 17.53
C ASP A 17 -9.44 -7.69 18.03
N PRO A 18 -8.89 -7.63 19.28
CA PRO A 18 -8.24 -6.45 19.82
C PRO A 18 -7.07 -5.95 18.98
N ALA A 19 -6.27 -6.84 18.40
CA ALA A 19 -5.12 -6.48 17.57
C ALA A 19 -5.56 -5.76 16.29
N VAL A 20 -6.65 -6.23 15.66
CA VAL A 20 -7.22 -5.56 14.48
C VAL A 20 -7.76 -4.18 14.84
N ARG A 21 -8.41 -4.03 16.01
CA ARG A 21 -8.90 -2.72 16.47
C ARG A 21 -7.77 -1.73 16.71
N GLU A 22 -6.68 -2.17 17.37
CA GLU A 22 -5.49 -1.35 17.59
C GLU A 22 -4.86 -0.94 16.25
N ALA A 23 -4.69 -1.88 15.32
CA ALA A 23 -4.13 -1.61 14.00
C ALA A 23 -4.99 -0.61 13.21
N LEU A 24 -6.31 -0.74 13.25
CA LEU A 24 -7.23 0.21 12.62
C LEU A 24 -7.16 1.59 13.29
N ALA A 25 -7.08 1.67 14.61
CA ALA A 25 -6.90 2.93 15.31
C ALA A 25 -5.58 3.61 14.92
N TRP A 26 -4.52 2.82 14.78
CA TRP A 26 -3.23 3.33 14.31
C TRP A 26 -3.30 3.84 12.86
N THR A 27 -3.92 3.11 11.93
CA THR A 27 -4.06 3.61 10.53
C THR A 27 -4.90 4.88 10.45
N GLN A 28 -5.86 5.08 11.36
CA GLN A 28 -6.68 6.31 11.45
C GLN A 28 -5.90 7.53 11.93
N SER A 29 -4.74 7.33 12.58
CA SER A 29 -3.87 8.43 13.01
C SER A 29 -3.11 9.08 11.85
N ALA A 30 -3.19 8.51 10.64
CA ALA A 30 -2.49 9.00 9.46
C ALA A 30 -2.84 10.47 9.19
N ARG A 31 -1.81 11.31 9.10
CA ARG A 31 -1.92 12.74 8.84
C ARG A 31 -0.90 13.18 7.81
N PHE A 32 -1.27 14.13 6.98
CA PHE A 32 -0.36 14.68 5.98
C PHE A 32 0.88 15.29 6.66
N PHE A 33 2.05 14.92 6.18
CA PHE A 33 3.33 15.44 6.64
C PHE A 33 3.95 16.39 5.61
N THR A 34 4.28 15.90 4.42
CA THR A 34 4.90 16.72 3.37
C THR A 34 4.70 16.11 1.99
N THR A 35 5.09 16.87 0.96
CA THR A 35 5.15 16.42 -0.43
C THR A 35 6.53 16.69 -1.02
N ALA A 36 7.03 15.79 -1.87
CA ALA A 36 8.30 15.91 -2.54
C ALA A 36 8.19 15.56 -4.02
N SER A 37 8.89 16.31 -4.87
CA SER A 37 8.99 16.06 -6.32
C SER A 37 10.23 15.25 -6.68
N LEU A 38 11.23 15.25 -5.79
CA LEU A 38 12.52 14.57 -5.94
C LEU A 38 12.87 13.83 -4.66
N LEU A 39 13.66 12.77 -4.77
CA LEU A 39 14.11 11.98 -3.62
C LEU A 39 14.92 12.84 -2.62
N SER A 40 15.75 13.77 -3.14
CA SER A 40 16.57 14.68 -2.33
C SER A 40 15.76 15.68 -1.48
N GLN A 41 14.48 15.85 -1.76
CA GLN A 41 13.57 16.71 -0.99
C GLN A 41 12.88 15.96 0.15
N LEU A 42 13.02 14.63 0.19
CA LEU A 42 12.47 13.83 1.28
C LEU A 42 13.27 14.08 2.54
N PRO A 43 12.59 14.25 3.69
CA PRO A 43 13.28 14.46 4.95
C PRO A 43 14.12 13.23 5.32
N ALA A 44 15.26 13.48 5.95
CA ALA A 44 15.99 12.43 6.65
C ALA A 44 15.10 11.90 7.79
N SER A 45 15.04 10.59 7.94
CA SER A 45 14.16 9.95 8.92
C SER A 45 14.64 8.53 9.17
N ASP A 46 14.51 8.08 10.41
CA ASP A 46 14.69 6.68 10.81
C ASP A 46 13.35 5.96 10.98
N LEU A 47 12.21 6.70 10.76
CA LEU A 47 10.89 6.10 10.84
C LEU A 47 10.71 5.10 9.69
N PRO A 48 10.24 3.87 9.98
CA PRO A 48 9.94 2.91 8.93
C PRO A 48 8.84 3.46 8.02
N GLU A 49 9.08 3.38 6.70
CA GLU A 49 8.16 3.86 5.69
C GLU A 49 7.50 2.69 4.95
N VAL A 50 6.22 2.84 4.65
CA VAL A 50 5.48 1.93 3.77
C VAL A 50 5.04 2.67 2.52
N ALA A 51 5.50 2.20 1.35
CA ALA A 51 5.17 2.81 0.07
C ALA A 51 3.88 2.22 -0.50
N PHE A 52 2.98 3.07 -0.92
CA PHE A 52 1.77 2.69 -1.65
C PHE A 52 1.99 2.90 -3.15
N VAL A 53 1.92 1.81 -3.90
CA VAL A 53 2.14 1.78 -5.35
C VAL A 53 0.94 1.18 -6.07
N GLY A 54 0.81 1.45 -7.35
CA GLY A 54 -0.24 0.86 -8.17
C GLY A 54 -0.47 1.65 -9.43
N ARG A 55 -1.07 1.01 -10.42
CA ARG A 55 -1.46 1.68 -11.67
C ARG A 55 -2.44 2.82 -11.39
N SER A 56 -2.43 3.79 -12.29
CA SER A 56 -3.47 4.80 -12.32
C SER A 56 -4.85 4.12 -12.35
N ASN A 57 -5.75 4.56 -11.47
CA ASN A 57 -7.09 3.99 -11.27
C ASN A 57 -7.13 2.57 -10.65
N ALA A 58 -6.04 2.02 -10.15
CA ALA A 58 -6.05 0.77 -9.38
C ALA A 58 -6.72 0.90 -7.99
N GLY A 59 -7.06 2.11 -7.58
CA GLY A 59 -7.74 2.36 -6.29
C GLY A 59 -6.80 2.78 -5.16
N LYS A 60 -5.54 3.15 -5.44
CA LYS A 60 -4.53 3.51 -4.46
C LYS A 60 -5.00 4.60 -3.46
N SER A 61 -5.35 5.78 -3.92
CA SER A 61 -5.81 6.86 -3.04
C SER A 61 -7.12 6.52 -2.30
N THR A 62 -7.97 5.70 -2.92
CA THR A 62 -9.17 5.17 -2.27
C THR A 62 -8.81 4.22 -1.13
N ALA A 63 -7.84 3.32 -1.34
CA ALA A 63 -7.37 2.39 -0.31
C ALA A 63 -6.72 3.14 0.86
N ILE A 64 -5.82 4.09 0.59
CA ILE A 64 -5.20 4.95 1.62
C ILE A 64 -6.28 5.67 2.44
N ASN A 65 -7.24 6.33 1.78
CA ASN A 65 -8.32 7.04 2.45
C ASN A 65 -9.22 6.11 3.27
N THR A 66 -9.43 4.87 2.82
CA THR A 66 -10.23 3.87 3.53
C THR A 66 -9.50 3.36 4.77
N LEU A 67 -8.21 3.05 4.66
CA LEU A 67 -7.36 2.65 5.77
C LEU A 67 -7.28 3.75 6.83
N ALA A 68 -7.03 4.99 6.41
CA ALA A 68 -6.98 6.15 7.29
C ALA A 68 -8.36 6.58 7.80
N GLN A 69 -9.45 6.05 7.28
CA GLN A 69 -10.83 6.53 7.50
C GLN A 69 -10.99 8.03 7.26
N HIS A 70 -10.19 8.59 6.39
CA HIS A 70 -10.19 9.99 5.98
C HIS A 70 -10.77 10.14 4.58
N ARG A 71 -11.72 11.08 4.40
CA ARG A 71 -12.34 11.26 3.08
C ARG A 71 -11.40 11.83 2.01
N ARG A 72 -10.33 12.54 2.41
CA ARG A 72 -9.42 13.26 1.51
C ARG A 72 -8.00 13.38 2.07
N LEU A 73 -7.45 12.32 2.64
CA LEU A 73 -6.04 12.29 3.04
C LEU A 73 -5.16 12.22 1.79
N ALA A 74 -5.38 11.19 0.97
CA ALA A 74 -4.77 11.07 -0.35
C ALA A 74 -5.74 11.58 -1.43
N PHE A 75 -5.24 12.41 -2.33
CA PHE A 75 -6.08 12.98 -3.39
C PHE A 75 -6.20 12.01 -4.57
N ALA A 76 -7.39 11.41 -4.71
CA ALA A 76 -7.75 10.73 -5.95
C ALA A 76 -8.03 11.80 -7.02
N SER A 77 -7.05 12.14 -7.84
CA SER A 77 -7.26 13.03 -8.97
C SER A 77 -8.05 12.32 -10.05
N LYS A 78 -9.21 12.86 -10.42
CA LYS A 78 -9.92 12.48 -11.66
C LYS A 78 -9.21 13.00 -12.90
N THR A 79 -8.32 14.00 -12.72
CA THR A 79 -7.54 14.57 -13.80
C THR A 79 -6.20 13.85 -13.87
N PRO A 80 -5.93 13.21 -14.97
CA PRO A 80 -4.74 12.43 -15.19
C PRO A 80 -3.46 13.27 -15.17
N GLY A 81 -2.38 12.72 -14.59
CA GLY A 81 -1.06 13.38 -14.53
C GLY A 81 -0.89 14.41 -13.40
N ARG A 82 -1.84 14.56 -12.47
CA ARG A 82 -1.77 15.56 -11.41
C ARG A 82 -0.97 15.13 -10.18
N THR A 83 -0.83 13.83 -9.93
CA THR A 83 -0.01 13.33 -8.81
C THR A 83 1.37 12.96 -9.35
N GLN A 84 2.25 13.94 -9.45
CA GLN A 84 3.65 13.76 -9.86
C GLN A 84 4.60 13.81 -8.66
N HIS A 85 4.05 13.80 -7.44
CA HIS A 85 4.78 13.99 -6.21
C HIS A 85 4.60 12.79 -5.28
N ILE A 86 5.60 12.55 -4.46
CA ILE A 86 5.53 11.65 -3.32
C ILE A 86 4.84 12.43 -2.20
N ASN A 87 3.75 11.89 -1.66
CA ASN A 87 3.13 12.47 -0.47
C ASN A 87 3.44 11.59 0.73
N LEU A 88 3.95 12.18 1.79
CA LEU A 88 4.25 11.49 3.04
C LEU A 88 3.17 11.79 4.09
N PHE A 89 2.81 10.74 4.82
CA PHE A 89 1.84 10.80 5.93
C PHE A 89 2.46 10.16 7.17
N ASP A 90 2.49 10.90 8.29
CA ASP A 90 2.92 10.35 9.57
C ASP A 90 1.79 9.60 10.25
N LEU A 91 2.14 8.53 10.98
CA LEU A 91 1.23 7.70 11.76
C LEU A 91 1.73 7.58 13.21
N GLY A 92 0.81 7.19 14.09
CA GLY A 92 1.06 7.13 15.53
C GLY A 92 0.80 8.45 16.24
N PRO A 93 1.30 8.64 17.48
CA PRO A 93 1.09 9.85 18.26
C PRO A 93 1.54 11.11 17.52
N ALA A 94 0.86 12.22 17.74
CA ALA A 94 1.12 13.46 16.96
C ALA A 94 2.50 14.06 17.25
N ASP A 95 2.96 13.92 18.45
CA ASP A 95 4.25 14.42 18.99
C ASP A 95 5.41 13.39 18.83
N ALA A 96 5.08 12.12 18.60
CA ALA A 96 6.04 11.05 18.44
C ALA A 96 5.56 10.02 17.41
N PRO A 97 5.52 10.35 16.12
CA PRO A 97 5.10 9.40 15.09
C PRO A 97 6.01 8.16 15.11
N ASP A 98 5.40 7.00 14.93
CA ASP A 98 6.09 5.71 14.95
C ASP A 98 6.14 5.03 13.58
N GLY A 99 5.57 5.64 12.55
CA GLY A 99 5.61 5.14 11.19
C GLY A 99 5.22 6.19 10.15
N ARG A 100 5.46 5.87 8.88
CA ARG A 100 5.16 6.76 7.77
C ARG A 100 4.62 6.02 6.56
N TRP A 101 3.62 6.59 5.90
CA TRP A 101 3.18 6.16 4.58
C TRP A 101 3.69 7.09 3.50
N ALA A 102 4.08 6.51 2.36
CA ALA A 102 4.46 7.22 1.16
C ALA A 102 3.48 6.88 0.03
N ASP A 103 2.66 7.84 -0.38
CA ASP A 103 1.80 7.73 -1.55
C ASP A 103 2.63 8.06 -2.78
N LEU A 104 3.11 7.02 -3.47
CA LEU A 104 3.88 7.19 -4.69
C LEU A 104 2.94 7.44 -5.86
N PRO A 105 3.43 8.15 -6.86
CA PRO A 105 2.65 8.39 -8.06
C PRO A 105 2.16 7.07 -8.70
N GLY A 106 0.92 7.02 -9.28
CA GLY A 106 0.41 5.83 -9.99
C GLY A 106 1.04 5.65 -11.36
N TYR A 107 1.48 4.48 -11.78
CA TYR A 107 2.09 4.22 -13.10
C TYR A 107 1.05 3.88 -14.18
N GLY A 108 1.51 3.79 -15.45
CA GLY A 108 0.67 3.31 -16.56
C GLY A 108 -0.29 4.33 -17.15
N TYR A 109 -0.05 5.61 -16.93
CA TYR A 109 -0.88 6.66 -17.51
C TYR A 109 -0.44 7.04 -18.93
N ALA A 110 -1.35 6.91 -19.89
CA ALA A 110 -1.05 7.10 -21.33
C ALA A 110 -0.98 8.58 -21.77
N ALA A 111 -1.65 9.49 -21.06
CA ALA A 111 -1.82 10.89 -21.52
C ALA A 111 -0.79 11.88 -20.96
N VAL A 112 0.32 11.41 -20.41
CA VAL A 112 1.41 12.27 -19.93
C VAL A 112 2.49 12.40 -20.97
N ALA A 113 3.05 13.60 -21.18
CA ALA A 113 4.17 13.83 -22.06
C ALA A 113 5.34 12.88 -21.73
N ARG A 114 5.98 12.29 -22.75
CA ARG A 114 7.01 11.25 -22.61
C ARG A 114 8.12 11.62 -21.61
N GLY A 115 8.60 12.86 -21.62
CA GLY A 115 9.65 13.33 -20.72
C GLY A 115 9.22 13.44 -19.25
N ALA A 116 7.95 13.80 -18.98
CA ALA A 116 7.41 13.82 -17.63
C ALA A 116 7.19 12.40 -17.09
N LYS A 117 6.77 11.47 -17.96
CA LYS A 117 6.59 10.04 -17.63
C LYS A 117 7.91 9.39 -17.24
N LEU A 118 9.00 9.67 -17.97
CA LEU A 118 10.32 9.11 -17.68
C LEU A 118 10.88 9.61 -16.33
N ARG A 119 10.82 10.92 -16.10
CA ARG A 119 11.26 11.50 -14.80
C ARG A 119 10.53 10.89 -13.63
N TRP A 120 9.27 10.69 -13.77
CA TRP A 120 8.39 10.18 -12.76
C TRP A 120 8.62 8.68 -12.48
N GLN A 121 8.85 7.88 -13.53
CA GLN A 121 9.28 6.49 -13.38
C GLN A 121 10.62 6.41 -12.66
N GLN A 122 11.56 7.34 -12.96
CA GLN A 122 12.85 7.41 -12.29
C GLN A 122 12.71 7.75 -10.80
N VAL A 123 11.93 8.77 -10.43
CA VAL A 123 11.72 9.13 -9.01
C VAL A 123 11.11 7.97 -8.20
N MET A 124 10.17 7.24 -8.79
CA MET A 124 9.58 6.07 -8.14
C MET A 124 10.60 4.92 -8.03
N ALA A 125 11.37 4.66 -9.08
CA ALA A 125 12.41 3.63 -9.08
C ALA A 125 13.49 3.97 -8.05
N ASP A 126 13.99 5.20 -8.03
CA ASP A 126 14.98 5.67 -7.06
C ASP A 126 14.46 5.54 -5.62
N TYR A 127 13.18 5.88 -5.39
CA TYR A 127 12.58 5.71 -4.07
C TYR A 127 12.56 4.24 -3.65
N LEU A 128 12.07 3.35 -4.50
CA LEU A 128 11.95 1.92 -4.21
C LEU A 128 13.30 1.23 -4.09
N ALA A 129 14.32 1.67 -4.84
CA ALA A 129 15.66 1.10 -4.81
C ALA A 129 16.51 1.62 -3.65
N MET A 130 16.47 2.94 -3.38
CA MET A 130 17.47 3.61 -2.56
C MET A 130 16.95 4.04 -1.18
N ARG A 131 15.64 4.04 -0.94
CA ARG A 131 15.09 4.47 0.36
C ARG A 131 15.35 3.41 1.42
N HIS A 132 16.35 3.63 2.29
CA HIS A 132 16.77 2.66 3.31
C HIS A 132 15.77 2.48 4.45
N VAL A 133 14.94 3.47 4.75
CA VAL A 133 13.86 3.35 5.75
C VAL A 133 12.59 2.69 5.18
N LEU A 134 12.60 2.26 3.91
CA LEU A 134 11.48 1.55 3.29
C LEU A 134 11.35 0.15 3.89
N ALA A 135 10.35 -0.04 4.74
CA ALA A 135 10.06 -1.30 5.42
C ALA A 135 9.11 -2.21 4.62
N GLY A 136 8.26 -1.61 3.77
CA GLY A 136 7.29 -2.40 3.00
C GLY A 136 6.68 -1.65 1.84
N ILE A 137 6.12 -2.43 0.92
CA ILE A 137 5.42 -1.95 -0.28
C ILE A 137 4.00 -2.52 -0.27
N VAL A 138 3.01 -1.64 -0.39
CA VAL A 138 1.62 -2.02 -0.63
C VAL A 138 1.30 -1.77 -2.10
N MET A 139 1.10 -2.85 -2.83
CA MET A 139 0.81 -2.78 -4.26
C MET A 139 -0.68 -2.97 -4.51
N MET A 140 -1.34 -1.96 -5.10
CA MET A 140 -2.74 -2.04 -5.49
C MET A 140 -2.90 -2.58 -6.90
N VAL A 141 -3.63 -3.69 -7.02
CA VAL A 141 -3.97 -4.34 -8.28
C VAL A 141 -5.49 -4.44 -8.41
N ASP A 142 -6.06 -3.96 -9.51
CA ASP A 142 -7.49 -4.12 -9.75
C ASP A 142 -7.81 -5.61 -10.00
N CYS A 143 -8.56 -6.23 -9.09
CA CYS A 143 -8.82 -7.67 -9.11
C CYS A 143 -9.55 -8.16 -10.38
N ARG A 144 -10.17 -7.25 -11.14
CA ARG A 144 -10.85 -7.58 -12.41
C ARG A 144 -9.86 -7.87 -13.55
N HIS A 145 -8.65 -7.36 -13.43
CA HIS A 145 -7.63 -7.45 -14.50
C HIS A 145 -6.42 -8.30 -14.10
N GLY A 146 -6.22 -8.53 -12.79
CA GLY A 146 -5.01 -9.18 -12.29
C GLY A 146 -3.75 -8.36 -12.57
N PHE A 147 -2.60 -8.99 -12.50
CA PHE A 147 -1.32 -8.36 -12.83
C PHE A 147 -1.23 -8.04 -14.31
N THR A 148 -0.95 -6.79 -14.62
CA THR A 148 -0.67 -6.32 -15.98
C THR A 148 0.84 -6.35 -16.24
N PRO A 149 1.30 -6.21 -17.49
CA PRO A 149 2.74 -6.15 -17.78
C PRO A 149 3.51 -5.08 -17.00
N LEU A 150 2.86 -3.95 -16.67
CA LEU A 150 3.49 -2.91 -15.84
C LEU A 150 3.53 -3.28 -14.36
N ASP A 151 2.55 -4.03 -13.89
CA ASP A 151 2.56 -4.58 -12.52
C ASP A 151 3.68 -5.61 -12.39
N GLN A 152 3.85 -6.47 -13.41
CA GLN A 152 4.93 -7.45 -13.46
C GLN A 152 6.31 -6.77 -13.47
N GLN A 153 6.51 -5.73 -14.29
CA GLN A 153 7.76 -4.97 -14.30
C GLN A 153 8.10 -4.36 -12.93
N LEU A 154 7.09 -3.92 -12.16
CA LEU A 154 7.32 -3.42 -10.81
C LEU A 154 7.69 -4.55 -9.86
N LEU A 155 7.01 -5.71 -9.93
CA LEU A 155 7.36 -6.88 -9.13
C LEU A 155 8.79 -7.35 -9.41
N ASP A 156 9.17 -7.45 -10.70
CA ASP A 156 10.53 -7.81 -11.11
C ASP A 156 11.55 -6.81 -10.55
N PHE A 157 11.24 -5.52 -10.58
CA PHE A 157 12.12 -4.46 -10.09
C PHE A 157 12.36 -4.54 -8.57
N VAL A 158 11.34 -4.90 -7.77
CA VAL A 158 11.48 -4.98 -6.31
C VAL A 158 11.84 -6.38 -5.81
N SER A 159 11.89 -7.37 -6.71
CA SER A 159 12.04 -8.79 -6.36
C SER A 159 13.31 -9.08 -5.55
N GLU A 160 14.42 -8.41 -5.85
CA GLU A 160 15.69 -8.61 -5.14
C GLU A 160 15.58 -8.17 -3.68
N ARG A 161 15.08 -6.96 -3.41
CA ARG A 161 14.92 -6.44 -2.05
C ARG A 161 13.90 -7.23 -1.25
N VAL A 162 12.79 -7.63 -1.90
CA VAL A 162 11.75 -8.46 -1.28
C VAL A 162 12.28 -9.86 -1.00
N GLY A 163 12.98 -10.47 -1.94
CA GLY A 163 13.56 -11.80 -1.80
C GLY A 163 14.65 -11.88 -0.73
N ARG A 164 15.35 -10.78 -0.46
CA ARG A 164 16.31 -10.68 0.66
C ARG A 164 15.65 -10.37 2.02
N GLY A 165 14.35 -10.13 2.06
CA GLY A 165 13.63 -9.73 3.27
C GLY A 165 13.89 -8.29 3.72
N GLU A 166 14.58 -7.48 2.90
CA GLU A 166 14.83 -6.06 3.20
C GLU A 166 13.56 -5.24 3.17
N VAL A 167 12.63 -5.59 2.29
CA VAL A 167 11.35 -4.91 2.08
C VAL A 167 10.24 -5.93 2.00
N LYS A 168 9.18 -5.74 2.76
CA LYS A 168 8.00 -6.60 2.76
C LYS A 168 7.03 -6.20 1.65
N LEU A 169 6.23 -7.15 1.15
CA LEU A 169 5.28 -6.90 0.06
C LEU A 169 3.86 -7.34 0.44
N LEU A 170 2.91 -6.41 0.40
CA LEU A 170 1.48 -6.69 0.47
C LEU A 170 0.82 -6.32 -0.85
N VAL A 171 0.20 -7.28 -1.51
CA VAL A 171 -0.63 -7.03 -2.69
C VAL A 171 -2.09 -6.94 -2.26
N LEU A 172 -2.72 -5.79 -2.50
CA LEU A 172 -4.15 -5.60 -2.30
C LEU A 172 -4.88 -5.73 -3.64
N LEU A 173 -5.65 -6.81 -3.79
CA LEU A 173 -6.54 -7.01 -4.94
C LEU A 173 -7.78 -6.15 -4.75
N THR A 174 -7.71 -4.92 -5.23
CA THR A 174 -8.72 -3.87 -5.02
C THR A 174 -9.99 -4.11 -5.82
N LYS A 175 -11.07 -3.43 -5.43
CA LYS A 175 -12.39 -3.50 -6.08
C LYS A 175 -13.00 -4.90 -6.04
N ALA A 176 -12.71 -5.67 -5.00
CA ALA A 176 -13.22 -7.02 -4.82
C ALA A 176 -14.76 -7.09 -4.87
N ASP A 177 -15.46 -6.02 -4.48
CA ASP A 177 -16.91 -5.87 -4.59
C ASP A 177 -17.46 -5.96 -6.02
N LYS A 178 -16.62 -5.86 -7.04
CA LYS A 178 -16.99 -6.01 -8.45
C LYS A 178 -16.97 -7.45 -8.95
N LEU A 179 -16.52 -8.38 -8.14
CA LEU A 179 -16.43 -9.79 -8.46
C LEU A 179 -17.34 -10.62 -7.53
N ASN A 180 -17.93 -11.70 -8.07
CA ASN A 180 -18.60 -12.68 -7.25
C ASN A 180 -17.56 -13.57 -6.50
N ARG A 181 -18.03 -14.39 -5.54
CA ARG A 181 -17.14 -15.22 -4.69
C ARG A 181 -16.20 -16.13 -5.48
N ASN A 182 -16.68 -16.76 -6.55
CA ASN A 182 -15.85 -17.66 -7.36
C ASN A 182 -14.78 -16.89 -8.14
N GLN A 183 -15.13 -15.71 -8.66
CA GLN A 183 -14.18 -14.83 -9.33
C GLN A 183 -13.15 -14.27 -8.35
N GLN A 184 -13.54 -13.91 -7.12
CA GLN A 184 -12.64 -13.46 -6.07
C GLN A 184 -11.63 -14.57 -5.71
N ALA A 185 -12.10 -15.80 -5.48
CA ALA A 185 -11.24 -16.94 -5.18
C ALA A 185 -10.25 -17.21 -6.31
N ARG A 186 -10.69 -17.15 -7.57
CA ARG A 186 -9.83 -17.31 -8.74
C ARG A 186 -8.76 -16.20 -8.84
N ALA A 187 -9.14 -14.95 -8.66
CA ALA A 187 -8.22 -13.82 -8.69
C ALA A 187 -7.16 -13.93 -7.59
N LEU A 188 -7.56 -14.34 -6.39
CA LEU A 188 -6.65 -14.56 -5.27
C LEU A 188 -5.66 -15.68 -5.58
N ALA A 189 -6.14 -16.85 -6.05
CA ALA A 189 -5.28 -17.99 -6.39
C ALA A 189 -4.29 -17.65 -7.50
N GLN A 190 -4.72 -16.93 -8.54
CA GLN A 190 -3.83 -16.47 -9.61
C GLN A 190 -2.74 -15.53 -9.10
N ALA A 191 -3.09 -14.60 -8.21
CA ALA A 191 -2.13 -13.69 -7.63
C ALA A 191 -1.14 -14.44 -6.71
N GLN A 192 -1.60 -15.39 -5.90
CA GLN A 192 -0.74 -16.24 -5.08
C GLN A 192 0.27 -17.01 -5.91
N THR A 193 -0.17 -17.63 -7.02
CA THR A 193 0.72 -18.35 -7.94
C THR A 193 1.79 -17.44 -8.53
N ALA A 194 1.42 -16.25 -9.00
CA ALA A 194 2.38 -15.31 -9.57
C ALA A 194 3.39 -14.79 -8.54
N LEU A 195 2.98 -14.58 -7.29
CA LEU A 195 3.86 -14.10 -6.22
C LEU A 195 4.77 -15.21 -5.67
N ALA A 196 4.35 -16.47 -5.77
CA ALA A 196 5.17 -17.61 -5.32
C ALA A 196 6.48 -17.73 -6.09
N GLU A 197 6.53 -17.23 -7.34
CA GLU A 197 7.74 -17.28 -8.18
C GLU A 197 8.88 -16.38 -7.64
N MET A 198 8.54 -15.35 -6.86
CA MET A 198 9.52 -14.45 -6.26
C MET A 198 9.74 -14.71 -4.74
N ALA A 199 9.02 -15.66 -4.17
CA ALA A 199 9.11 -15.96 -2.75
C ALA A 199 10.39 -16.72 -2.42
N THR A 200 11.03 -16.36 -1.29
CA THR A 200 12.17 -17.02 -0.69
C THR A 200 11.88 -17.29 0.79
N ASP A 201 12.75 -18.01 1.48
CA ASP A 201 12.63 -18.24 2.94
C ASP A 201 12.74 -16.95 3.76
N ALA A 202 13.39 -15.90 3.21
CA ALA A 202 13.55 -14.61 3.85
C ALA A 202 12.43 -13.62 3.54
N SER A 203 11.65 -13.87 2.48
CA SER A 203 10.65 -12.90 2.02
C SER A 203 9.39 -12.89 2.88
N ASP A 204 8.84 -11.68 3.09
CA ASP A 204 7.50 -11.48 3.67
C ASP A 204 6.58 -10.94 2.56
N ILE A 205 5.85 -11.86 1.93
CA ILE A 205 4.95 -11.57 0.82
C ILE A 205 3.54 -12.01 1.19
N SER A 206 2.59 -11.12 1.09
CA SER A 206 1.19 -11.41 1.32
C SER A 206 0.28 -10.83 0.24
N VAL A 207 -0.88 -11.45 0.03
CA VAL A 207 -1.91 -10.97 -0.89
C VAL A 207 -3.29 -11.14 -0.27
N SER A 208 -4.13 -10.13 -0.41
CA SER A 208 -5.51 -10.17 0.07
C SER A 208 -6.47 -9.44 -0.86
N LEU A 209 -7.75 -9.85 -0.78
CA LEU A 209 -8.85 -9.13 -1.43
C LEU A 209 -9.13 -7.84 -0.65
N PHE A 210 -9.36 -6.74 -1.38
CA PHE A 210 -9.65 -5.45 -0.77
C PHE A 210 -10.83 -4.75 -1.47
N SER A 211 -11.77 -4.27 -0.67
CA SER A 211 -12.85 -3.39 -1.16
C SER A 211 -13.04 -2.22 -0.21
N ALA A 212 -12.85 -1.02 -0.71
CA ALA A 212 -13.17 0.20 0.03
C ALA A 212 -14.68 0.36 0.26
N LEU A 213 -15.51 -0.17 -0.64
CA LEU A 213 -16.97 -0.07 -0.55
C LEU A 213 -17.55 -0.96 0.55
N SER A 214 -17.16 -2.25 0.56
CA SER A 214 -17.64 -3.23 1.55
C SER A 214 -16.73 -3.37 2.77
N ARG A 215 -15.59 -2.66 2.81
CA ARG A 215 -14.54 -2.76 3.83
C ARG A 215 -13.90 -4.15 3.94
N GLN A 216 -14.08 -5.00 2.94
CA GLN A 216 -13.43 -6.32 2.87
C GLN A 216 -11.91 -6.16 2.89
N GLY A 217 -11.20 -6.94 3.71
CA GLY A 217 -9.75 -6.95 3.85
C GLY A 217 -9.16 -5.71 4.55
N LEU A 218 -10.00 -4.79 5.07
CA LEU A 218 -9.52 -3.57 5.73
C LEU A 218 -8.77 -3.89 7.03
N GLY A 219 -9.32 -4.77 7.86
CA GLY A 219 -8.71 -5.17 9.13
C GLY A 219 -7.38 -5.91 8.90
N ASP A 220 -7.35 -6.85 7.97
CA ASP A 220 -6.16 -7.63 7.66
C ASP A 220 -5.03 -6.74 7.12
N ALA A 221 -5.36 -5.82 6.21
CA ALA A 221 -4.39 -4.86 5.70
C ALA A 221 -3.85 -3.94 6.82
N ALA A 222 -4.72 -3.42 7.70
CA ALA A 222 -4.29 -2.59 8.83
C ALA A 222 -3.37 -3.37 9.78
N LEU A 223 -3.70 -4.61 10.10
CA LEU A 223 -2.90 -5.48 10.96
C LEU A 223 -1.52 -5.74 10.35
N THR A 224 -1.45 -6.11 9.08
CA THR A 224 -0.19 -6.31 8.35
C THR A 224 0.69 -5.05 8.40
N LEU A 225 0.10 -3.88 8.11
CA LEU A 225 0.83 -2.62 8.14
C LEU A 225 1.34 -2.27 9.53
N ARG A 226 0.56 -2.52 10.58
CA ARG A 226 0.98 -2.27 11.96
C ARG A 226 2.11 -3.20 12.38
N GLN A 227 2.05 -4.48 12.01
CA GLN A 227 3.11 -5.45 12.26
C GLN A 227 4.42 -5.06 11.60
N TRP A 228 4.38 -4.54 10.38
CA TRP A 228 5.59 -4.09 9.68
C TRP A 228 6.28 -2.93 10.37
N GLN A 229 5.51 -2.03 10.97
CA GLN A 229 6.05 -0.90 11.73
C GLN A 229 6.69 -1.31 13.06
N GLN A 230 6.21 -2.38 13.67
CA GLN A 230 6.72 -2.91 14.93
C GLN A 230 7.94 -3.84 14.75
N SER A 231 8.15 -4.34 13.54
CA SER A 231 9.31 -5.19 13.23
C SER A 231 10.55 -4.32 13.05
N PRO A 232 11.65 -4.57 13.74
CA PRO A 232 12.91 -3.89 13.44
C PRO A 232 13.25 -4.15 11.97
N GLY A 233 13.50 -3.09 11.20
CA GLY A 233 14.06 -3.22 9.84
C GLY A 233 15.41 -3.93 9.90
N PRO A 234 15.93 -4.48 8.80
CA PRO A 234 17.28 -5.01 8.75
C PRO A 234 18.23 -3.91 9.24
N ALA A 235 19.12 -4.28 10.16
CA ALA A 235 20.15 -3.36 10.61
C ALA A 235 20.92 -2.85 9.38
N PRO A 236 21.22 -1.54 9.27
CA PRO A 236 22.05 -1.06 8.18
C PRO A 236 23.36 -1.86 8.23
N GLU A 237 23.71 -2.50 7.13
CA GLU A 237 25.03 -3.12 7.01
C GLU A 237 26.06 -2.04 7.34
N ALA A 238 26.84 -2.31 8.39
CA ALA A 238 27.95 -1.44 8.75
C ALA A 238 28.86 -1.38 7.51
N ASP A 239 28.95 -0.20 6.91
CA ASP A 239 29.92 0.09 5.87
C ASP A 239 31.27 -0.37 6.40
N SER A 240 31.74 -1.54 5.98
CA SER A 240 33.08 -1.98 6.21
C SER A 240 33.99 -1.12 5.33
N ALA A 241 34.18 0.12 5.77
CA ALA A 241 35.22 0.97 5.29
C ALA A 241 36.55 0.26 5.62
N SER A 242 37.01 -0.50 4.66
CA SER A 242 38.33 -1.09 4.63
C SER A 242 39.36 0.02 4.67
N THR A 243 40.20 -0.11 5.61
CA THR A 243 41.53 0.47 5.78
C THR A 243 42.33 0.49 4.47
#